data_b5deb64f062700157337c8d0b9d615ba
#
_entry.id   b5deb64f062700157337c8d0b9d615ba
#
_cell.length_a   1.000
_cell.length_b   1.000
_cell.length_c   1.000
_cell.angle_alpha   90.00
_cell.angle_beta   90.00
_cell.angle_gamma   90.00
#
_symmetry.space_group_name_H-M   'P 1'
#
loop_
_entity.id
_entity.type
_entity.pdbx_description
1 polymer ?
#
loop_
_entity_poly.entity_id
_entity_poly.type
_entity_poly.pdbx_seq_one_letter_code
_entity_poly.pdbx_strand_id
1 'polypeptide(L)'
;MAMRLLLFILFIVPAMPEAAQCSASSGAGTAALVELYTSEGCSSCPPADRWLASLGSRHPAGNVVPLALHVDYWDYIGWKDPYAKREFSLRQRKFSQLQRMAFVYTPQVLLQGRDFRAWGGKAFDEALAKINAQPAGAKLRLAVLSADRDALEVEAVAELVQPSTDAGLYLAAYQSRLLTHDYVVLEWQGPVTFAGKALTERRKVPLLPGAAPANSGVAAFVQDRRTGEVLQALLRSTC
;
A
#
# COMPACT_ATOMS: atom_id res chain seq x y z
N MET A 1 42.57 35.62 49.61
CA MET A 1 42.47 34.81 48.39
C MET A 1 41.18 34.04 48.44
N ALA A 2 40.14 34.50 47.70
CA ALA A 2 38.83 33.88 47.69
C ALA A 2 38.72 32.99 46.44
N MET A 3 38.59 31.67 46.65
CA MET A 3 38.45 30.64 45.62
C MET A 3 36.98 30.56 45.20
N ARG A 4 36.64 31.01 43.98
CA ARG A 4 35.32 30.91 43.39
C ARG A 4 35.12 29.49 42.82
N LEU A 5 34.25 28.76 43.44
CA LEU A 5 33.79 27.46 42.94
C LEU A 5 32.80 27.67 41.77
N LEU A 6 33.22 27.37 40.55
CA LEU A 6 32.30 27.34 39.38
C LEU A 6 31.52 26.02 39.40
N LEU A 7 30.20 26.12 39.64
CA LEU A 7 29.28 25.01 39.51
C LEU A 7 28.95 24.84 38.03
N PHE A 8 29.42 23.77 37.40
CA PHE A 8 28.97 23.36 36.07
C PHE A 8 27.63 22.65 36.20
N ILE A 9 26.56 23.30 35.78
CA ILE A 9 25.23 22.69 35.66
C ILE A 9 25.22 21.91 34.35
N LEU A 10 25.23 20.55 34.45
CA LEU A 10 25.08 19.64 33.33
C LEU A 10 23.61 19.63 32.92
N PHE A 11 23.25 20.28 31.82
CA PHE A 11 21.94 20.16 31.21
C PHE A 11 21.78 18.78 30.57
N ILE A 12 21.06 17.90 31.21
CA ILE A 12 20.60 16.64 30.61
C ILE A 12 19.47 17.01 29.63
N VAL A 13 19.78 17.03 28.34
CA VAL A 13 18.75 17.11 27.27
C VAL A 13 18.05 15.76 27.24
N PRO A 14 16.73 15.68 27.48
CA PRO A 14 16.02 14.43 27.35
C PRO A 14 16.10 13.98 25.88
N ALA A 15 16.57 12.77 25.65
CA ALA A 15 16.52 12.12 24.34
C ALA A 15 15.04 11.99 23.96
N MET A 16 14.62 12.65 22.87
CA MET A 16 13.29 12.44 22.31
C MET A 16 13.16 10.99 21.87
N PRO A 17 12.02 10.34 22.17
CA PRO A 17 11.85 8.94 21.80
C PRO A 17 11.90 8.75 20.28
N GLU A 18 12.52 7.68 19.89
CA GLU A 18 12.88 7.18 18.55
C GLU A 18 11.70 6.84 17.62
N ALA A 19 10.57 7.56 17.72
CA ALA A 19 9.40 7.43 16.83
C ALA A 19 9.69 7.81 15.36
N ALA A 20 10.90 8.29 15.04
CA ALA A 20 11.28 8.73 13.70
C ALA A 20 11.69 7.59 12.74
N GLN A 21 11.93 6.36 13.23
CA GLN A 21 12.58 5.32 12.42
C GLN A 21 11.62 4.51 11.54
N CYS A 22 10.32 4.45 11.86
CA CYS A 22 9.36 3.67 11.08
C CYS A 22 8.49 4.53 10.15
N SER A 23 9.11 5.42 9.37
CA SER A 23 8.43 6.27 8.41
C SER A 23 9.06 6.19 7.02
N ALA A 24 8.26 6.52 6.00
CA ALA A 24 8.70 6.68 4.63
C ALA A 24 8.02 7.90 4.00
N SER A 25 8.67 8.48 3.01
CA SER A 25 8.10 9.55 2.18
C SER A 25 8.23 9.17 0.72
N SER A 26 7.22 9.54 -0.08
CA SER A 26 7.25 9.31 -1.52
C SER A 26 8.28 10.20 -2.22
N GLY A 27 8.85 9.71 -3.32
CA GLY A 27 9.73 10.48 -4.20
C GLY A 27 8.99 11.51 -5.04
N ALA A 28 9.74 12.24 -5.85
CA ALA A 28 9.20 13.21 -6.82
C ALA A 28 8.52 12.52 -8.02
N GLY A 29 8.95 11.32 -8.38
CA GLY A 29 8.32 10.48 -9.39
C GLY A 29 7.15 9.69 -8.83
N THR A 30 6.26 9.26 -9.71
CA THR A 30 5.09 8.43 -9.35
C THR A 30 5.54 6.99 -9.06
N ALA A 31 5.26 6.47 -7.87
CA ALA A 31 5.39 5.05 -7.60
C ALA A 31 4.21 4.29 -8.25
N ALA A 32 4.51 3.14 -8.86
CA ALA A 32 3.49 2.34 -9.52
C ALA A 32 2.71 1.48 -8.53
N LEU A 33 1.40 1.66 -8.43
CA LEU A 33 0.51 0.75 -7.73
C LEU A 33 0.23 -0.47 -8.61
N VAL A 34 0.50 -1.65 -8.07
CA VAL A 34 0.21 -2.95 -8.69
C VAL A 34 -0.79 -3.68 -7.82
N GLU A 35 -1.99 -3.93 -8.35
CA GLU A 35 -3.03 -4.69 -7.68
C GLU A 35 -3.21 -6.03 -8.41
N LEU A 36 -2.93 -7.12 -7.72
CA LEU A 36 -3.21 -8.46 -8.21
C LEU A 36 -4.52 -8.97 -7.60
N TYR A 37 -5.53 -9.19 -8.41
CA TYR A 37 -6.75 -9.89 -8.01
C TYR A 37 -6.53 -11.39 -8.17
N THR A 38 -6.56 -12.10 -7.07
CA THR A 38 -6.20 -13.52 -6.93
C THR A 38 -7.17 -14.25 -5.99
N SER A 39 -7.00 -15.53 -5.80
CA SER A 39 -7.71 -16.33 -4.79
C SER A 39 -6.98 -17.66 -4.60
N GLU A 40 -7.00 -18.21 -3.39
CA GLU A 40 -6.54 -19.56 -3.11
C GLU A 40 -7.31 -20.63 -3.92
N GLY A 41 -8.56 -20.37 -4.28
CA GLY A 41 -9.37 -21.25 -5.13
C GLY A 41 -9.04 -21.18 -6.63
N CYS A 42 -8.14 -20.29 -7.03
CA CYS A 42 -7.82 -20.05 -8.45
C CYS A 42 -6.58 -20.86 -8.89
N SER A 43 -6.77 -21.94 -9.61
CA SER A 43 -5.67 -22.85 -10.05
C SER A 43 -4.64 -22.20 -11.00
N SER A 44 -5.01 -21.13 -11.70
CA SER A 44 -4.12 -20.38 -12.62
C SER A 44 -3.41 -19.19 -11.96
N CYS A 45 -3.70 -18.86 -10.69
CA CYS A 45 -3.16 -17.71 -9.99
C CYS A 45 -1.71 -17.85 -9.49
N PRO A 46 -1.20 -19.03 -9.07
CA PRO A 46 0.12 -19.14 -8.44
C PRO A 46 1.30 -18.55 -9.20
N PRO A 47 1.37 -18.56 -10.55
CA PRO A 47 2.43 -17.85 -11.27
C PRO A 47 2.40 -16.34 -11.06
N ALA A 48 1.20 -15.73 -11.00
CA ALA A 48 1.04 -14.30 -10.78
C ALA A 48 1.35 -13.91 -9.33
N ASP A 49 0.99 -14.76 -8.36
CA ASP A 49 1.30 -14.56 -6.94
C ASP A 49 2.82 -14.54 -6.72
N ARG A 50 3.55 -15.52 -7.29
CA ARG A 50 5.02 -15.55 -7.24
C ARG A 50 5.67 -14.35 -7.94
N TRP A 51 5.11 -13.91 -9.06
CA TRP A 51 5.58 -12.72 -9.75
C TRP A 51 5.40 -11.48 -8.88
N LEU A 52 4.21 -11.27 -8.29
CA LEU A 52 3.94 -10.15 -7.40
C LEU A 52 4.91 -10.13 -6.20
N ALA A 53 5.11 -11.30 -5.56
CA ALA A 53 6.05 -11.47 -4.45
C ALA A 53 7.48 -11.03 -4.81
N SER A 54 7.91 -11.25 -6.06
CA SER A 54 9.24 -10.88 -6.52
C SER A 54 9.46 -9.37 -6.74
N LEU A 55 8.39 -8.57 -6.83
CA LEU A 55 8.50 -7.15 -7.23
C LEU A 55 9.33 -6.33 -6.24
N GLY A 56 9.15 -6.54 -4.93
CA GLY A 56 9.88 -5.79 -3.90
C GLY A 56 11.38 -6.04 -3.88
N SER A 57 11.85 -7.21 -4.35
CA SER A 57 13.27 -7.53 -4.46
C SER A 57 13.88 -7.16 -5.82
N ARG A 58 13.06 -7.08 -6.87
CA ARG A 58 13.50 -6.80 -8.25
C ARG A 58 13.59 -5.31 -8.55
N HIS A 59 12.86 -4.48 -7.82
CA HIS A 59 12.79 -3.05 -8.09
C HIS A 59 13.19 -2.23 -6.86
N PRO A 60 13.79 -1.03 -7.06
CA PRO A 60 14.13 -0.15 -5.95
C PRO A 60 12.91 0.19 -5.07
N ALA A 61 13.14 0.28 -3.77
CA ALA A 61 12.11 0.71 -2.82
C ALA A 61 11.53 2.06 -3.24
N GLY A 62 10.20 2.17 -3.19
CA GLY A 62 9.49 3.38 -3.60
C GLY A 62 9.13 3.47 -5.09
N ASN A 63 9.59 2.54 -5.94
CA ASN A 63 9.23 2.52 -7.36
C ASN A 63 7.94 1.74 -7.63
N VAL A 64 7.64 0.73 -6.83
CA VAL A 64 6.48 -0.15 -6.98
C VAL A 64 5.84 -0.44 -5.62
N VAL A 65 4.51 -0.45 -5.58
CA VAL A 65 3.69 -0.79 -4.43
C VAL A 65 2.80 -1.98 -4.81
N PRO A 66 3.23 -3.22 -4.49
CA PRO A 66 2.46 -4.42 -4.79
C PRO A 66 1.40 -4.69 -3.73
N LEU A 67 0.20 -5.10 -4.15
CA LEU A 67 -0.92 -5.52 -3.31
C LEU A 67 -1.59 -6.75 -3.90
N ALA A 68 -1.77 -7.82 -3.11
CA ALA A 68 -2.59 -8.97 -3.44
C ALA A 68 -3.97 -8.82 -2.82
N LEU A 69 -5.01 -8.83 -3.65
CA LEU A 69 -6.41 -8.64 -3.29
C LEU A 69 -7.15 -9.94 -3.56
N HIS A 70 -7.45 -10.71 -2.51
CA HIS A 70 -8.14 -11.98 -2.64
C HIS A 70 -9.64 -11.76 -2.84
N VAL A 71 -10.17 -12.30 -3.94
CA VAL A 71 -11.57 -12.15 -4.33
C VAL A 71 -12.43 -13.30 -3.82
N ASP A 72 -13.69 -13.01 -3.46
CA ASP A 72 -14.62 -13.96 -2.83
C ASP A 72 -15.43 -14.81 -3.81
N TYR A 73 -15.37 -14.51 -5.11
CA TYR A 73 -16.21 -15.23 -6.08
C TYR A 73 -15.69 -16.63 -6.49
N TRP A 74 -14.60 -17.10 -5.87
CA TRP A 74 -14.15 -18.48 -5.94
C TRP A 74 -14.64 -19.35 -4.78
N ASP A 75 -15.17 -18.76 -3.71
CA ASP A 75 -15.59 -19.47 -2.48
C ASP A 75 -16.69 -20.52 -2.73
N TYR A 76 -17.40 -20.45 -3.89
CA TYR A 76 -18.45 -21.40 -4.27
C TYR A 76 -17.95 -22.82 -4.57
N ILE A 77 -16.65 -23.01 -4.78
CA ILE A 77 -16.07 -24.33 -5.11
C ILE A 77 -15.93 -25.27 -3.91
N GLY A 78 -16.45 -24.87 -2.74
CA GLY A 78 -16.47 -25.69 -1.53
C GLY A 78 -15.34 -25.42 -0.55
N TRP A 79 -14.46 -24.48 -0.82
CA TRP A 79 -13.44 -24.01 0.10
C TRP A 79 -13.41 -22.47 0.14
N LYS A 80 -13.47 -21.92 1.34
CA LYS A 80 -13.48 -20.49 1.54
C LYS A 80 -12.08 -19.96 1.70
N ASP A 81 -11.69 -19.02 0.86
CA ASP A 81 -10.41 -18.32 0.96
C ASP A 81 -10.39 -17.42 2.21
N PRO A 82 -9.50 -17.67 3.20
CA PRO A 82 -9.47 -16.91 4.45
C PRO A 82 -9.08 -15.44 4.28
N TYR A 83 -8.51 -15.08 3.13
CA TYR A 83 -8.08 -13.72 2.82
C TYR A 83 -9.06 -12.97 1.91
N ALA A 84 -10.05 -13.69 1.35
CA ALA A 84 -11.01 -13.11 0.42
C ALA A 84 -11.93 -12.11 1.11
N LYS A 85 -12.11 -10.97 0.44
CA LYS A 85 -13.05 -9.94 0.87
C LYS A 85 -13.92 -9.49 -0.30
N ARG A 86 -15.23 -9.39 -0.04
CA ARG A 86 -16.20 -8.90 -1.02
C ARG A 86 -15.85 -7.51 -1.56
N GLU A 87 -15.26 -6.66 -0.73
CA GLU A 87 -14.83 -5.32 -1.14
C GLU A 87 -13.79 -5.34 -2.26
N PHE A 88 -12.92 -6.36 -2.31
CA PHE A 88 -11.93 -6.52 -3.37
C PHE A 88 -12.58 -6.93 -4.69
N SER A 89 -13.55 -7.84 -4.66
CA SER A 89 -14.36 -8.17 -5.83
C SER A 89 -15.14 -6.96 -6.36
N LEU A 90 -15.69 -6.14 -5.47
CA LEU A 90 -16.40 -4.90 -5.85
C LEU A 90 -15.44 -3.87 -6.45
N ARG A 91 -14.23 -3.72 -5.88
CA ARG A 91 -13.19 -2.85 -6.43
C ARG A 91 -12.77 -3.30 -7.83
N GLN A 92 -12.52 -4.58 -8.03
CA GLN A 92 -12.19 -5.16 -9.32
C GLN A 92 -13.28 -4.85 -10.37
N ARG A 93 -14.55 -5.08 -10.02
CA ARG A 93 -15.69 -4.79 -10.91
C ARG A 93 -15.81 -3.32 -11.26
N LYS A 94 -15.57 -2.41 -10.30
CA LYS A 94 -15.53 -0.97 -10.55
C LYS A 94 -14.50 -0.62 -11.62
N PHE A 95 -13.27 -1.16 -11.53
CA PHE A 95 -12.23 -0.90 -12.53
C PHE A 95 -12.54 -1.52 -13.89
N SER A 96 -13.14 -2.71 -13.91
CA SER A 96 -13.63 -3.32 -15.15
C SER A 96 -14.68 -2.44 -15.84
N GLN A 97 -15.62 -1.86 -15.08
CA GLN A 97 -16.62 -0.93 -15.60
C GLN A 97 -15.98 0.36 -16.14
N LEU A 98 -15.05 0.97 -15.39
CA LEU A 98 -14.34 2.18 -15.84
C LEU A 98 -13.60 1.95 -17.15
N GLN A 99 -13.10 0.74 -17.39
CA GLN A 99 -12.38 0.35 -18.59
C GLN A 99 -13.28 -0.30 -19.66
N ARG A 100 -14.59 -0.38 -19.43
CA ARG A 100 -15.58 -1.02 -20.32
C ARG A 100 -15.23 -2.47 -20.65
N MET A 101 -14.68 -3.21 -19.67
CA MET A 101 -14.39 -4.62 -19.81
C MET A 101 -15.68 -5.44 -19.68
N ALA A 102 -15.81 -6.51 -20.47
CA ALA A 102 -17.00 -7.35 -20.46
C ALA A 102 -17.12 -8.24 -19.20
N PHE A 103 -15.98 -8.57 -18.56
CA PHE A 103 -15.92 -9.47 -17.40
C PHE A 103 -14.71 -9.18 -16.52
N VAL A 104 -14.75 -9.67 -15.30
CA VAL A 104 -13.61 -9.79 -14.37
C VAL A 104 -13.02 -11.19 -14.46
N TYR A 105 -11.75 -11.35 -14.13
CA TYR A 105 -11.06 -12.65 -14.16
C TYR A 105 -9.93 -12.69 -13.13
N THR A 106 -9.44 -13.88 -12.82
CA THR A 106 -8.22 -14.09 -12.04
C THR A 106 -7.28 -15.05 -12.77
N PRO A 107 -5.95 -14.88 -12.64
CA PRO A 107 -5.31 -13.72 -12.03
C PRO A 107 -5.48 -12.47 -12.91
N GLN A 108 -5.87 -11.34 -12.32
CA GLN A 108 -5.91 -10.07 -13.02
C GLN A 108 -4.95 -9.09 -12.34
N VAL A 109 -4.07 -8.47 -13.14
CA VAL A 109 -3.17 -7.41 -12.68
C VAL A 109 -3.69 -6.07 -13.15
N LEU A 110 -3.89 -5.14 -12.21
CA LEU A 110 -4.04 -3.73 -12.54
C LEU A 110 -2.73 -3.00 -12.25
N LEU A 111 -2.22 -2.29 -13.24
CA LEU A 111 -1.10 -1.35 -13.11
C LEU A 111 -1.66 0.07 -13.20
N GLN A 112 -1.49 0.87 -12.15
CA GLN A 112 -2.05 2.23 -12.06
C GLN A 112 -3.57 2.26 -12.33
N GLY A 113 -4.30 1.25 -11.82
CA GLY A 113 -5.75 1.12 -12.01
C GLY A 113 -6.18 0.66 -13.39
N ARG A 114 -5.28 0.23 -14.28
CA ARG A 114 -5.58 -0.26 -15.63
C ARG A 114 -5.21 -1.72 -15.80
N ASP A 115 -6.06 -2.49 -16.48
CA ASP A 115 -5.79 -3.91 -16.80
C ASP A 115 -4.48 -4.07 -17.54
N PHE A 116 -3.58 -4.91 -17.01
CA PHE A 116 -2.22 -5.09 -17.53
C PHE A 116 -1.89 -6.58 -17.68
N ARG A 117 -2.18 -7.13 -18.84
CA ARG A 117 -2.04 -8.58 -19.11
C ARG A 117 -0.60 -9.04 -19.30
N ALA A 118 0.29 -8.16 -19.74
CA ALA A 118 1.70 -8.47 -20.03
C ALA A 118 2.62 -8.34 -18.79
N TRP A 119 2.10 -8.69 -17.59
CA TRP A 119 2.78 -8.49 -16.31
C TRP A 119 4.06 -9.33 -16.13
N GLY A 120 4.17 -10.50 -16.74
CA GLY A 120 5.29 -11.44 -16.55
C GLY A 120 6.55 -11.17 -17.39
N GLY A 121 6.68 -10.03 -18.07
CA GLY A 121 7.78 -9.81 -19.02
C GLY A 121 8.32 -8.38 -19.07
N LYS A 122 9.20 -8.11 -20.04
CA LYS A 122 9.82 -6.79 -20.25
C LYS A 122 8.82 -5.64 -20.37
N ALA A 123 7.61 -5.90 -20.88
CA ALA A 123 6.56 -4.89 -21.01
C ALA A 123 6.17 -4.29 -19.66
N PHE A 124 6.22 -5.07 -18.57
CA PHE A 124 6.00 -4.54 -17.23
C PHE A 124 7.14 -3.60 -16.80
N ASP A 125 8.39 -4.01 -16.97
CA ASP A 125 9.55 -3.20 -16.57
C ASP A 125 9.61 -1.87 -17.36
N GLU A 126 9.24 -1.90 -18.66
CA GLU A 126 9.13 -0.71 -19.51
C GLU A 126 7.97 0.21 -19.07
N ALA A 127 6.82 -0.35 -18.72
CA ALA A 127 5.68 0.40 -18.21
C ALA A 127 5.99 1.02 -16.84
N LEU A 128 6.63 0.26 -15.95
CA LEU A 128 7.09 0.71 -14.64
C LEU A 128 8.06 1.90 -14.79
N ALA A 129 9.05 1.81 -15.65
CA ALA A 129 10.00 2.88 -15.90
C ALA A 129 9.31 4.16 -16.42
N LYS A 130 8.32 4.03 -17.30
CA LYS A 130 7.51 5.15 -17.80
C LYS A 130 6.70 5.81 -16.70
N ILE A 131 6.08 5.01 -15.80
CA ILE A 131 5.31 5.54 -14.66
C ILE A 131 6.24 6.28 -13.70
N ASN A 132 7.38 5.68 -13.33
CA ASN A 132 8.31 6.29 -12.38
C ASN A 132 8.99 7.57 -12.91
N ALA A 133 9.04 7.76 -14.22
CA ALA A 133 9.52 9.00 -14.86
C ALA A 133 8.48 10.13 -14.83
N GLN A 134 7.22 9.84 -14.51
CA GLN A 134 6.18 10.87 -14.42
C GLN A 134 6.26 11.62 -13.09
N PRO A 135 6.07 12.94 -13.06
CA PRO A 135 5.95 13.66 -11.80
C PRO A 135 4.72 13.18 -11.03
N ALA A 136 4.87 13.01 -9.74
CA ALA A 136 3.78 12.58 -8.88
C ALA A 136 2.68 13.65 -8.77
N GLY A 137 1.41 13.24 -8.83
CA GLY A 137 0.25 14.12 -8.62
C GLY A 137 -0.07 14.39 -7.14
N ALA A 138 0.57 13.64 -6.22
CA ALA A 138 0.47 13.83 -4.78
C ALA A 138 1.81 13.51 -4.09
N LYS A 139 2.00 14.04 -2.87
CA LYS A 139 3.07 13.66 -1.97
C LYS A 139 2.47 12.82 -0.85
N LEU A 140 3.17 11.77 -0.44
CA LEU A 140 2.78 10.90 0.65
C LEU A 140 3.89 10.79 1.69
N ARG A 141 3.49 10.80 2.97
CA ARG A 141 4.30 10.34 4.09
C ARG A 141 3.49 9.31 4.85
N LEU A 142 4.11 8.21 5.19
CA LEU A 142 3.50 7.10 5.91
C LEU A 142 4.39 6.72 7.09
N ALA A 143 3.81 6.64 8.28
CA ALA A 143 4.49 6.21 9.48
C ALA A 143 3.71 5.08 10.16
N VAL A 144 4.42 4.04 10.60
CA VAL A 144 3.90 3.05 11.54
C VAL A 144 4.31 3.54 12.93
N LEU A 145 3.34 3.99 13.71
CA LEU A 145 3.53 4.58 15.03
C LEU A 145 3.70 3.51 16.11
N SER A 146 2.95 2.43 16.00
CA SER A 146 3.09 1.22 16.82
C SER A 146 2.70 -0.03 16.03
N ALA A 147 3.24 -1.17 16.43
CA ALA A 147 2.94 -2.47 15.86
C ALA A 147 2.77 -3.49 17.00
N ASP A 148 1.52 -3.82 17.30
CA ASP A 148 1.13 -4.81 18.27
C ASP A 148 0.76 -6.13 17.58
N ARG A 149 0.51 -7.20 18.35
CA ARG A 149 0.06 -8.48 17.81
C ARG A 149 -1.26 -8.39 17.05
N ASP A 150 -2.13 -7.47 17.46
CA ASP A 150 -3.51 -7.40 16.99
C ASP A 150 -3.76 -6.20 16.07
N ALA A 151 -2.83 -5.24 16.00
CA ALA A 151 -3.04 -4.04 15.20
C ALA A 151 -1.75 -3.27 14.90
N LEU A 152 -1.79 -2.49 13.83
CA LEU A 152 -0.85 -1.41 13.51
C LEU A 152 -1.52 -0.07 13.77
N GLU A 153 -0.84 0.84 14.46
CA GLU A 153 -1.24 2.26 14.47
C GLU A 153 -0.42 3.00 13.42
N VAL A 154 -1.11 3.65 12.49
CA VAL A 154 -0.48 4.28 11.33
C VAL A 154 -0.92 5.73 11.18
N GLU A 155 -0.02 6.55 10.67
CA GLU A 155 -0.29 7.91 10.23
C GLU A 155 0.08 8.04 8.76
N ALA A 156 -0.87 8.51 7.95
CA ALA A 156 -0.65 8.87 6.56
C ALA A 156 -0.92 10.36 6.37
N VAL A 157 0.04 11.05 5.78
CA VAL A 157 -0.09 12.45 5.36
C VAL A 157 -0.05 12.47 3.84
N ALA A 158 -1.07 13.07 3.23
CA ALA A 158 -1.18 13.22 1.78
C ALA A 158 -1.33 14.69 1.41
N GLU A 159 -0.58 15.15 0.40
CA GLU A 159 -0.68 16.50 -0.16
C GLU A 159 -0.84 16.41 -1.67
N LEU A 160 -1.93 16.94 -2.21
CA LEU A 160 -2.18 17.02 -3.64
C LEU A 160 -1.30 18.11 -4.27
N VAL A 161 -0.70 17.83 -5.43
CA VAL A 161 0.00 18.85 -6.22
C VAL A 161 -1.01 19.85 -6.79
N GLN A 162 -2.14 19.36 -7.31
CA GLN A 162 -3.27 20.16 -7.73
C GLN A 162 -4.51 19.77 -6.92
N PRO A 163 -5.28 20.71 -6.35
CA PRO A 163 -6.51 20.41 -5.64
C PRO A 163 -7.49 19.62 -6.52
N SER A 164 -8.12 18.60 -5.94
CA SER A 164 -9.13 17.78 -6.62
C SER A 164 -10.13 17.24 -5.61
N THR A 165 -11.42 17.40 -5.89
CA THR A 165 -12.51 16.79 -5.11
C THR A 165 -12.71 15.31 -5.45
N ASP A 166 -12.16 14.85 -6.59
CA ASP A 166 -12.23 13.45 -7.01
C ASP A 166 -11.11 12.61 -6.41
N ALA A 167 -10.07 13.23 -5.86
CA ALA A 167 -9.01 12.51 -5.19
C ALA A 167 -9.48 11.85 -3.89
N GLY A 168 -8.99 10.65 -3.63
CA GLY A 168 -9.21 9.93 -2.36
C GLY A 168 -7.93 9.27 -1.89
N LEU A 169 -7.66 9.34 -0.58
CA LEU A 169 -6.61 8.59 0.09
C LEU A 169 -7.14 7.21 0.46
N TYR A 170 -6.36 6.19 0.19
CA TYR A 170 -6.60 4.80 0.58
C TYR A 170 -5.45 4.28 1.43
N LEU A 171 -5.78 3.44 2.40
CA LEU A 171 -4.83 2.70 3.22
C LEU A 171 -5.13 1.21 3.08
N ALA A 172 -4.10 0.41 2.85
CA ALA A 172 -4.18 -1.04 2.75
C ALA A 172 -3.14 -1.66 3.68
N ALA A 173 -3.60 -2.29 4.78
CA ALA A 173 -2.69 -3.10 5.59
C ALA A 173 -2.50 -4.46 4.92
N TYR A 174 -1.26 -4.87 4.82
CA TYR A 174 -0.89 -6.12 4.19
C TYR A 174 -0.02 -6.97 5.11
N GLN A 175 0.00 -8.26 4.82
CA GLN A 175 0.94 -9.20 5.40
C GLN A 175 1.64 -9.98 4.29
N SER A 176 2.94 -10.20 4.47
CA SER A 176 3.77 -11.07 3.64
C SER A 176 4.08 -12.37 4.36
N ARG A 177 4.58 -13.37 3.63
CA ARG A 177 4.90 -14.71 4.11
C ARG A 177 3.67 -15.47 4.66
N LEU A 178 2.50 -15.22 4.05
CA LEU A 178 1.30 -16.01 4.29
C LEU A 178 1.28 -17.19 3.33
N LEU A 179 1.60 -18.40 3.81
CA LEU A 179 1.78 -19.57 2.96
C LEU A 179 2.78 -19.28 1.83
N THR A 180 2.28 -19.13 0.60
CA THR A 180 3.07 -18.83 -0.59
C THR A 180 2.86 -17.40 -1.09
N HIS A 181 2.13 -16.55 -0.34
CA HIS A 181 1.72 -15.21 -0.76
C HIS A 181 2.47 -14.12 -0.01
N ASP A 182 2.75 -13.05 -0.72
CA ASP A 182 3.27 -11.79 -0.19
C ASP A 182 2.32 -10.64 -0.54
N TYR A 183 2.37 -9.58 0.27
CA TYR A 183 1.57 -8.37 0.10
C TYR A 183 0.06 -8.61 0.13
N VAL A 184 -0.40 -9.66 0.83
CA VAL A 184 -1.83 -9.98 0.99
C VAL A 184 -2.51 -8.89 1.79
N VAL A 185 -3.45 -8.20 1.18
CA VAL A 185 -4.21 -7.13 1.84
C VAL A 185 -5.23 -7.75 2.78
N LEU A 186 -5.08 -7.44 4.05
CA LEU A 186 -5.93 -7.94 5.14
C LEU A 186 -6.95 -6.90 5.60
N GLU A 187 -6.65 -5.62 5.42
CA GLU A 187 -7.55 -4.53 5.77
C GLU A 187 -7.45 -3.42 4.74
N TRP A 188 -8.60 -2.84 4.42
CA TRP A 188 -8.74 -1.79 3.44
C TRP A 188 -9.56 -0.64 3.99
N GLN A 189 -9.04 0.56 3.87
CA GLN A 189 -9.70 1.78 4.33
C GLN A 189 -9.68 2.85 3.25
N GLY A 190 -10.75 3.60 3.16
CA GLY A 190 -10.91 4.67 2.18
C GLY A 190 -12.03 4.39 1.17
N PRO A 191 -12.26 5.32 0.25
CA PRO A 191 -11.52 6.57 0.10
C PRO A 191 -11.80 7.58 1.21
N VAL A 192 -10.74 8.20 1.76
CA VAL A 192 -10.86 9.41 2.57
C VAL A 192 -10.71 10.60 1.63
N THR A 193 -11.73 11.46 1.58
CA THR A 193 -11.79 12.58 0.64
C THR A 193 -11.03 13.80 1.16
N PHE A 194 -10.45 14.57 0.25
CA PHE A 194 -9.77 15.80 0.58
C PHE A 194 -10.77 16.94 0.72
N ALA A 195 -10.79 17.61 1.89
CA ALA A 195 -11.51 18.87 2.09
C ALA A 195 -10.74 20.08 1.53
N GLY A 196 -9.44 19.91 1.24
CA GLY A 196 -8.52 20.90 0.71
C GLY A 196 -7.36 20.24 -0.02
N LYS A 197 -6.18 20.84 0.05
CA LYS A 197 -4.97 20.32 -0.61
C LYS A 197 -4.27 19.23 0.18
N ALA A 198 -4.41 19.22 1.50
CA ALA A 198 -3.73 18.29 2.39
C ALA A 198 -4.71 17.52 3.29
N LEU A 199 -4.32 16.33 3.67
CA LEU A 199 -5.08 15.42 4.52
C LEU A 199 -4.10 14.65 5.41
N THR A 200 -4.42 14.56 6.70
CA THR A 200 -3.73 13.66 7.64
C THR A 200 -4.75 12.68 8.19
N GLU A 201 -4.39 11.42 8.13
CA GLU A 201 -5.22 10.31 8.58
C GLU A 201 -4.44 9.44 9.56
N ARG A 202 -5.01 9.22 10.76
CA ARG A 202 -4.49 8.26 11.73
C ARG A 202 -5.48 7.13 11.88
N ARG A 203 -4.99 5.90 11.80
CA ARG A 203 -5.82 4.69 11.91
C ARG A 203 -5.14 3.63 12.75
N LYS A 204 -5.96 2.95 13.53
CA LYS A 204 -5.63 1.64 14.07
C LYS A 204 -6.15 0.59 13.09
N VAL A 205 -5.23 -0.17 12.50
CA VAL A 205 -5.53 -1.16 11.48
C VAL A 205 -5.37 -2.54 12.10
N PRO A 206 -6.47 -3.33 12.21
CA PRO A 206 -6.38 -4.65 12.81
C PRO A 206 -5.52 -5.59 11.97
N LEU A 207 -4.79 -6.47 12.63
CA LEU A 207 -4.09 -7.60 12.04
C LEU A 207 -4.92 -8.86 12.22
N LEU A 208 -4.74 -9.85 11.35
CA LEU A 208 -5.38 -11.15 11.54
C LEU A 208 -4.83 -11.85 12.79
N PRO A 209 -5.65 -12.68 13.48
CA PRO A 209 -5.16 -13.53 14.56
C PRO A 209 -3.98 -14.39 14.10
N GLY A 210 -2.88 -14.33 14.84
CA GLY A 210 -1.64 -15.03 14.48
C GLY A 210 -0.76 -14.32 13.44
N ALA A 211 -1.13 -13.11 13.01
CA ALA A 211 -0.27 -12.27 12.17
C ALA A 211 1.08 -12.02 12.85
N ALA A 212 2.15 -12.01 12.06
CA ALA A 212 3.47 -11.61 12.52
C ALA A 212 3.68 -10.12 12.17
N PRO A 213 3.71 -9.20 13.15
CA PRO A 213 3.92 -7.78 12.88
C PRO A 213 5.14 -7.51 12.00
N ALA A 214 6.25 -8.25 12.22
CA ALA A 214 7.46 -8.14 11.42
C ALA A 214 7.28 -8.45 9.92
N ASN A 215 6.21 -9.15 9.53
CA ASN A 215 5.88 -9.44 8.14
C ASN A 215 4.72 -8.57 7.62
N SER A 216 4.32 -7.59 8.40
CA SER A 216 3.18 -6.72 8.09
C SER A 216 3.64 -5.33 7.67
N GLY A 217 2.75 -4.60 7.05
CA GLY A 217 2.98 -3.22 6.68
C GLY A 217 1.72 -2.55 6.17
N VAL A 218 1.86 -1.32 5.75
CA VAL A 218 0.77 -0.52 5.20
C VAL A 218 1.20 0.11 3.88
N ALA A 219 0.33 0.06 2.90
CA ALA A 219 0.40 0.88 1.71
C ALA A 219 -0.58 2.05 1.84
N ALA A 220 -0.14 3.24 1.43
CA ALA A 220 -0.99 4.41 1.24
C ALA A 220 -0.94 4.81 -0.23
N PHE A 221 -2.07 5.17 -0.81
CA PHE A 221 -2.08 5.72 -2.16
C PHE A 221 -3.20 6.74 -2.34
N VAL A 222 -2.95 7.70 -3.20
CA VAL A 222 -3.94 8.70 -3.63
C VAL A 222 -4.38 8.35 -5.03
N GLN A 223 -5.69 8.25 -5.23
CA GLN A 223 -6.29 7.86 -6.50
C GLN A 223 -7.46 8.78 -6.86
N ASP A 224 -7.54 9.17 -8.11
CA ASP A 224 -8.74 9.80 -8.67
C ASP A 224 -9.86 8.77 -8.75
N ARG A 225 -10.97 9.03 -8.05
CA ARG A 225 -12.09 8.09 -7.88
C ARG A 225 -12.95 7.98 -9.15
N ARG A 226 -12.87 8.96 -10.04
CA ARG A 226 -13.63 9.03 -11.28
C ARG A 226 -12.91 8.32 -12.43
N THR A 227 -11.59 8.52 -12.54
CA THR A 227 -10.79 7.95 -13.63
C THR A 227 -10.09 6.65 -13.25
N GLY A 228 -9.87 6.43 -11.95
CA GLY A 228 -9.07 5.32 -11.44
C GLY A 228 -7.56 5.57 -11.51
N GLU A 229 -7.11 6.73 -11.96
CA GLU A 229 -5.69 7.08 -12.03
C GLU A 229 -5.07 7.20 -10.65
N VAL A 230 -3.89 6.59 -10.44
CA VAL A 230 -3.13 6.69 -9.20
C VAL A 230 -2.17 7.86 -9.28
N LEU A 231 -2.36 8.83 -8.39
CA LEU A 231 -1.57 10.06 -8.34
C LEU A 231 -0.24 9.86 -7.61
N GLN A 232 -0.20 8.98 -6.63
CA GLN A 232 1.01 8.54 -5.92
C GLN A 232 0.68 7.32 -5.06
N ALA A 233 1.68 6.47 -4.84
CA ALA A 233 1.60 5.35 -3.91
C ALA A 233 2.87 5.27 -3.04
N LEU A 234 2.75 4.69 -1.85
CA LEU A 234 3.83 4.52 -0.91
C LEU A 234 3.58 3.28 -0.06
N LEU A 235 4.62 2.50 0.19
CA LEU A 235 4.58 1.31 1.03
C LEU A 235 5.55 1.45 2.18
N ARG A 236 5.13 1.06 3.38
CA ARG A 236 5.99 0.96 4.55
C ARG A 236 5.72 -0.34 5.31
N SER A 237 6.73 -1.16 5.45
CA SER A 237 6.72 -2.30 6.37
C SER A 237 6.90 -1.82 7.80
N THR A 238 6.54 -2.63 8.77
CA THR A 238 6.92 -2.46 10.18
C THR A 238 8.44 -2.47 10.32
N CYS A 239 8.96 -1.87 11.37
CA CYS A 239 10.39 -1.84 11.67
C CYS A 239 10.86 -3.02 12.54
#